data_d3837f7d97f8cd3193a6ebdd6139c59c
#
_entry.id   d3837f7d97f8cd3193a6ebdd6139c59c
#
_cell.length_a   1.000
_cell.length_b   1.000
_cell.length_c   1.000
_cell.angle_alpha   90.00
_cell.angle_beta   90.00
_cell.angle_gamma   90.00
#
_symmetry.space_group_name_H-M   'P 1'
#
loop_
_entity.id
_entity.type
_entity.pdbx_description
1 polymer ?
#
loop_
_entity_poly.entity_id
_entity_poly.type
_entity_poly.pdbx_seq_one_letter_code
_entity_poly.pdbx_strand_id
1 'polypeptide(L)'
;GSEMCIRDRYNVDGRGNRVAAMIYGPAQVVLIVGTNKIVKDMDEAVCRVEQVAAPMNTKRLNCKTPCEVTGTCSHCRSEGRVCCSFVRLEQQRVPDRIKVIIVNESLGY
;
A
#
# COMPACT_ATOMS: atom_id res chain seq x y z
N GLY A 1 2.04 0.10 1.64
CA GLY A 1 0.69 0.44 1.99
C GLY A 1 -0.34 -0.30 1.15
N SER A 2 -1.48 -0.51 1.71
CA SER A 2 -2.64 -1.09 1.03
C SER A 2 -3.81 -0.17 1.29
N GLU A 3 -4.06 0.71 0.35
CA GLU A 3 -5.14 1.68 0.47
C GLU A 3 -6.36 1.19 -0.31
N MET A 4 -7.54 1.51 0.20
CA MET A 4 -8.79 0.99 -0.34
C MET A 4 -9.83 2.08 -0.53
N CYS A 5 -10.36 2.17 -1.73
CA CYS A 5 -11.59 2.90 -2.00
C CYS A 5 -12.68 1.92 -2.44
N ILE A 6 -13.87 2.39 -2.76
CA ILE A 6 -15.05 1.55 -3.01
C ILE A 6 -14.77 0.41 -4.01
N ARG A 7 -14.00 0.66 -5.05
CA ARG A 7 -13.71 -0.34 -6.10
C ARG A 7 -12.24 -0.73 -6.17
N ASP A 8 -11.37 0.22 -5.95
CA ASP A 8 -9.96 0.08 -6.28
C ASP A 8 -9.12 -0.23 -5.03
N ARG A 9 -8.07 -0.99 -5.24
CA ARG A 9 -7.07 -1.26 -4.22
C ARG A 9 -5.73 -0.74 -4.72
N TYR A 10 -5.07 0.06 -3.90
CA TYR A 10 -3.77 0.64 -4.22
C TYR A 10 -2.72 0.07 -3.27
N ASN A 11 -1.71 -0.57 -3.83
CA ASN A 11 -0.67 -1.23 -3.06
C ASN A 11 0.71 -0.78 -3.53
N VAL A 12 1.59 -0.51 -2.57
CA VAL A 12 2.98 -0.13 -2.83
C VAL A 12 3.89 -1.11 -2.11
N ASP A 13 4.84 -1.65 -2.85
CA ASP A 13 5.75 -2.69 -2.36
C ASP A 13 7.20 -2.39 -2.74
N GLY A 14 8.14 -2.87 -1.93
CA GLY A 14 9.56 -2.76 -2.22
C GLY A 14 10.02 -3.80 -3.23
N ARG A 15 9.86 -5.07 -2.90
CA ARG A 15 10.30 -6.19 -3.75
C ARG A 15 9.22 -6.71 -4.69
N GLY A 16 7.97 -6.32 -4.48
CA GLY A 16 6.85 -6.77 -5.29
C GLY A 16 6.32 -8.16 -4.94
N ASN A 17 6.84 -8.81 -3.92
CA ASN A 17 6.44 -10.16 -3.53
C ASN A 17 4.98 -10.22 -3.08
N ARG A 18 4.54 -9.26 -2.32
CA ARG A 18 3.17 -9.19 -1.82
C ARG A 18 2.19 -8.86 -2.95
N VAL A 19 2.47 -7.85 -3.75
CA VAL A 19 1.62 -7.47 -4.88
C VAL A 19 1.59 -8.54 -5.97
N ALA A 20 2.68 -9.28 -6.17
CA ALA A 20 2.71 -10.41 -7.11
C ALA A 20 1.66 -11.47 -6.75
N ALA A 21 1.56 -11.83 -5.48
CA ALA A 21 0.56 -12.78 -4.99
C ALA A 21 -0.88 -12.24 -5.12
N MET A 22 -1.05 -10.93 -5.00
CA MET A 22 -2.35 -10.29 -5.21
C MET A 22 -2.77 -10.30 -6.67
N ILE A 23 -1.81 -10.14 -7.60
CA ILE A 23 -2.07 -10.12 -9.03
C ILE A 23 -2.34 -11.54 -9.55
N TYR A 24 -1.47 -12.48 -9.21
CA TYR A 24 -1.52 -13.83 -9.76
C TYR A 24 -0.91 -14.86 -8.81
N GLY A 25 -1.40 -16.08 -8.90
CA GLY A 25 -0.86 -17.26 -8.23
C GLY A 25 -1.83 -17.87 -7.24
N PRO A 26 -1.97 -17.36 -6.01
CA PRO A 26 -2.86 -17.96 -5.01
C PRO A 26 -4.31 -18.03 -5.46
N ALA A 27 -4.98 -19.14 -5.14
CA ALA A 27 -6.41 -19.30 -5.41
C ALA A 27 -7.26 -18.31 -4.60
N GLN A 28 -6.77 -17.90 -3.43
CA GLN A 28 -7.44 -16.95 -2.56
C GLN A 28 -6.42 -16.03 -1.90
N VAL A 29 -6.77 -14.74 -1.84
CA VAL A 29 -6.00 -13.72 -1.14
C VAL A 29 -6.89 -13.07 -0.10
N VAL A 30 -6.41 -12.97 1.13
CA VAL A 30 -7.11 -12.30 2.22
C VAL A 30 -6.32 -11.06 2.62
N LEU A 31 -6.98 -9.89 2.55
CA LEU A 31 -6.44 -8.62 2.99
C LEU A 31 -7.11 -8.22 4.29
N ILE A 32 -6.32 -8.07 5.35
CA ILE A 32 -6.80 -7.59 6.64
C ILE A 32 -6.32 -6.16 6.80
N VAL A 33 -7.24 -5.22 6.86
CA VAL A 33 -6.94 -3.79 6.91
C VAL A 33 -7.69 -3.10 8.02
N GLY A 34 -7.06 -2.11 8.64
CA GLY A 34 -7.74 -1.23 9.58
C GLY A 34 -8.53 -0.15 8.86
N THR A 35 -9.40 0.54 9.59
CA THR A 35 -10.19 1.64 9.04
C THR A 35 -9.35 2.80 8.53
N ASN A 36 -8.12 2.95 9.02
CA ASN A 36 -7.17 3.95 8.55
C ASN A 36 -6.72 3.77 7.09
N LYS A 37 -6.99 2.60 6.50
CA LYS A 37 -6.65 2.29 5.10
C LYS A 37 -7.76 2.65 4.13
N ILE A 38 -8.92 3.00 4.60
CA ILE A 38 -10.06 3.35 3.76
C ILE A 38 -9.94 4.80 3.32
N VAL A 39 -9.98 5.01 2.02
CA VAL A 39 -9.89 6.32 1.39
C VAL A 39 -11.05 6.53 0.43
N LYS A 40 -11.32 7.78 0.08
CA LYS A 40 -12.49 8.12 -0.73
C LYS A 40 -12.25 7.85 -2.23
N ASP A 41 -11.01 8.03 -2.72
CA ASP A 41 -10.64 7.85 -4.12
C ASP A 41 -9.15 7.52 -4.29
N MET A 42 -8.71 7.34 -5.53
CA MET A 42 -7.33 6.99 -5.84
C MET A 42 -6.35 8.13 -5.51
N ASP A 43 -6.75 9.38 -5.70
CA ASP A 43 -5.90 10.53 -5.38
C ASP A 43 -5.60 10.59 -3.88
N GLU A 44 -6.60 10.34 -3.04
CA GLU A 44 -6.41 10.24 -1.59
C GLU A 44 -5.54 9.05 -1.21
N ALA A 45 -5.68 7.91 -1.90
CA ALA A 45 -4.85 6.74 -1.69
C ALA A 45 -3.36 7.05 -1.93
N VAL A 46 -3.05 7.67 -3.07
CA VAL A 46 -1.69 8.07 -3.42
C VAL A 46 -1.15 9.08 -2.40
N CYS A 47 -1.93 10.09 -2.07
CA CYS A 47 -1.57 11.11 -1.10
C CYS A 47 -1.24 10.49 0.27
N ARG A 48 -2.06 9.56 0.74
CA ARG A 48 -1.84 8.88 2.01
C ARG A 48 -0.54 8.07 2.01
N VAL A 49 -0.24 7.36 0.93
CA VAL A 49 1.01 6.62 0.80
C VAL A 49 2.21 7.57 0.85
N GLU A 50 2.16 8.68 0.11
CA GLU A 50 3.26 9.63 0.03
C GLU A 50 3.51 10.40 1.31
N GLN A 51 2.46 10.75 2.05
CA GLN A 51 2.57 11.61 3.22
C GLN A 51 2.55 10.87 4.54
N VAL A 52 2.06 9.66 4.59
CA VAL A 52 1.92 8.88 5.83
C VAL A 52 2.63 7.54 5.75
N ALA A 53 2.17 6.64 4.90
CA ALA A 53 2.59 5.24 4.94
C ALA A 53 4.06 5.04 4.57
N ALA A 54 4.50 5.60 3.45
CA ALA A 54 5.87 5.44 2.98
C ALA A 54 6.89 6.10 3.92
N PRO A 55 6.73 7.38 4.34
CA PRO A 55 7.64 8.00 5.29
C PRO A 55 7.74 7.28 6.63
N MET A 56 6.62 6.85 7.20
CA MET A 56 6.62 6.11 8.46
C MET A 56 7.31 4.76 8.34
N ASN A 57 7.09 4.06 7.23
CA ASN A 57 7.71 2.78 6.99
C ASN A 57 9.22 2.88 6.77
N THR A 58 9.68 3.88 6.01
CA THR A 58 11.11 4.12 5.82
C THR A 58 11.81 4.49 7.10
N LYS A 59 11.16 5.27 7.96
CA LYS A 59 11.68 5.60 9.28
C LYS A 59 11.79 4.36 10.16
N ARG A 60 10.76 3.50 10.17
CA ARG A 60 10.79 2.23 10.91
C ARG A 60 11.92 1.31 10.45
N LEU A 61 12.17 1.27 9.15
CA LEU A 61 13.20 0.40 8.55
C LEU A 61 14.59 1.06 8.50
N ASN A 62 14.70 2.34 8.88
CA ASN A 62 15.95 3.11 8.81
C ASN A 62 16.59 3.07 7.42
N CYS A 63 15.78 3.41 6.40
CA CYS A 63 16.17 3.25 4.99
C CYS A 63 17.06 4.36 4.44
N LYS A 64 17.31 5.41 5.19
CA LYS A 64 18.13 6.58 4.78
C LYS A 64 17.60 7.26 3.50
N THR A 65 16.29 7.30 3.35
CA THR A 65 15.64 7.99 2.25
C THR A 65 15.29 9.42 2.62
N PRO A 66 15.06 10.36 1.65
CA PRO A 66 14.64 11.71 1.99
C PRO A 66 13.39 11.76 2.87
N CYS A 67 12.40 10.93 2.62
CA CYS A 67 11.14 10.94 3.37
C CYS A 67 11.28 10.44 4.82
N GLU A 68 12.31 9.67 5.13
CA GLU A 68 12.63 9.28 6.51
C GLU A 68 12.96 10.51 7.35
N VAL A 69 13.64 11.48 6.75
CA VAL A 69 14.06 12.73 7.40
C VAL A 69 12.96 13.78 7.36
N THR A 70 12.38 14.02 6.17
CA THR A 70 11.41 15.10 5.95
C THR A 70 9.99 14.75 6.37
N GLY A 71 9.66 13.46 6.42
CA GLY A 71 8.31 12.98 6.73
C GLY A 71 7.33 13.05 5.57
N THR A 72 7.78 13.43 4.37
CA THR A 72 6.94 13.48 3.18
C THR A 72 7.70 13.01 1.94
N CYS A 73 6.99 12.42 0.98
CA CYS A 73 7.59 11.89 -0.24
C CYS A 73 8.13 13.00 -1.15
N SER A 74 9.33 12.79 -1.68
CA SER A 74 9.95 13.67 -2.69
C SER A 74 10.23 12.92 -4.00
N HIS A 75 9.57 11.80 -4.23
CA HIS A 75 9.71 10.96 -5.43
C HIS A 75 11.17 10.58 -5.71
N CYS A 76 11.89 10.14 -4.68
CA CYS A 76 13.32 9.88 -4.73
C CYS A 76 13.68 8.67 -5.61
N ARG A 77 14.98 8.61 -5.97
CA ARG A 77 15.61 7.44 -6.60
C ARG A 77 16.71 6.85 -5.71
N SER A 78 16.56 7.01 -4.41
CA SER A 78 17.54 6.55 -3.43
C SER A 78 17.69 5.02 -3.45
N GLU A 79 18.88 4.51 -3.16
CA GLU A 79 19.14 3.07 -3.07
C GLU A 79 18.30 2.40 -1.97
N GLY A 80 18.07 3.10 -0.87
CA GLY A 80 17.22 2.62 0.23
C GLY A 80 15.73 2.72 0.00
N ARG A 81 15.29 3.11 -1.19
CA ARG A 81 13.88 3.28 -1.53
C ARG A 81 13.09 1.98 -1.33
N VAL A 82 11.95 2.07 -0.65
CA VAL A 82 11.07 0.92 -0.40
C VAL A 82 9.81 0.94 -1.28
N CYS A 83 9.46 2.06 -1.87
CA CYS A 83 8.29 2.19 -2.75
C CYS A 83 8.72 2.01 -4.22
N CYS A 84 8.83 0.77 -4.65
CA CYS A 84 9.33 0.42 -5.97
C CYS A 84 8.26 -0.10 -6.92
N SER A 85 7.26 -0.81 -6.39
CA SER A 85 6.16 -1.35 -7.17
C SER A 85 4.85 -0.69 -6.74
N PHE A 86 4.17 -0.07 -7.69
CA PHE A 86 2.90 0.63 -7.48
C PHE A 86 1.83 -0.11 -8.27
N VAL A 87 0.85 -0.67 -7.58
CA VAL A 87 -0.18 -1.52 -8.21
C VAL A 87 -1.56 -1.03 -7.84
N ARG A 88 -2.35 -0.75 -8.87
CA ARG A 88 -3.77 -0.45 -8.75
C ARG A 88 -4.56 -1.64 -9.27
N LEU A 89 -5.39 -2.23 -8.43
CA LEU A 89 -6.30 -3.29 -8.80
C LEU A 89 -7.70 -2.71 -8.88
N GLU A 90 -8.24 -2.62 -10.10
CA GLU A 90 -9.56 -2.05 -10.34
C GLU A 90 -10.67 -3.09 -10.30
N GLN A 91 -10.37 -4.30 -10.76
CA GLN A 91 -11.35 -5.36 -10.86
C GLN A 91 -10.69 -6.73 -10.70
N GLN A 92 -11.34 -7.62 -9.99
CA GLN A 92 -10.91 -9.01 -9.87
C GLN A 92 -11.71 -9.88 -10.84
N ARG A 93 -11.01 -10.53 -11.75
CA ARG A 93 -11.64 -11.36 -12.80
C ARG A 93 -12.22 -12.67 -12.23
N VAL A 94 -11.55 -13.26 -11.25
CA VAL A 94 -12.02 -14.45 -10.55
C VAL A 94 -12.86 -14.02 -9.35
N PRO A 95 -14.17 -14.34 -9.32
CA PRO A 95 -15.03 -13.95 -8.20
C PRO A 95 -14.50 -14.48 -6.87
N ASP A 96 -14.59 -13.65 -5.84
CA ASP A 96 -14.23 -13.97 -4.46
C ASP A 96 -12.78 -14.39 -4.22
N ARG A 97 -11.89 -14.20 -5.21
CA ARG A 97 -10.48 -14.52 -5.03
C ARG A 97 -9.81 -13.60 -4.01
N ILE A 98 -10.10 -12.30 -4.06
CA ILE A 98 -9.57 -11.34 -3.08
C ILE A 98 -10.67 -10.98 -2.09
N LYS A 99 -10.44 -11.36 -0.83
CA LYS A 99 -11.34 -11.05 0.28
C LYS A 99 -10.71 -9.99 1.18
N VAL A 100 -11.50 -9.00 1.56
CA VAL A 100 -11.04 -7.92 2.41
C VAL A 100 -11.78 -7.99 3.75
N ILE A 101 -10.99 -8.04 4.81
CA ILE A 101 -11.50 -7.97 6.18
C ILE A 101 -11.13 -6.60 6.73
N ILE A 102 -12.14 -5.79 7.05
CA ILE A 102 -11.93 -4.47 7.62
C ILE A 102 -12.11 -4.57 9.13
N VAL A 103 -11.05 -4.22 9.86
CA VAL A 103 -11.05 -4.18 11.32
C VAL A 103 -11.35 -2.76 11.76
N ASN A 104 -12.29 -2.61 12.69
CA ASN A 104 -12.75 -1.28 13.16
C ASN A 104 -11.74 -0.66 14.13
N GLU A 105 -10.50 -0.54 13.70
CA GLU A 105 -9.45 0.19 14.40
C GLU A 105 -8.31 0.51 13.43
N SER A 106 -7.39 1.38 13.86
CA SER A 106 -6.21 1.72 13.06
C SER A 106 -5.16 0.60 13.19
N LEU A 107 -4.77 0.01 12.07
CA LEU A 107 -3.77 -1.05 11.99
C LEU A 107 -2.67 -0.70 10.98
N GLY A 108 -1.42 -0.73 11.44
CA GLY A 108 -0.28 -0.38 10.61
C GLY A 108 -0.28 1.09 10.19
N TYR A 109 0.46 1.38 9.14
CA TYR A 109 0.63 2.76 8.65
C TYR A 109 -0.34 3.17 7.56
#